data_cec4d8718709d807b4cc7fce636ccba8
#
_entry.id   cec4d8718709d807b4cc7fce636ccba8
#
_cell.length_a   1.000
_cell.length_b   1.000
_cell.length_c   1.000
_cell.angle_alpha   90.00
_cell.angle_beta   90.00
_cell.angle_gamma   90.00
#
_symmetry.space_group_name_H-M   'P 1'
#
loop_
_entity.id
_entity.type
_entity.pdbx_description
1 polymer ?
#
loop_
_entity_poly.entity_id
_entity_poly.type
_entity_poly.pdbx_seq_one_letter_code
_entity_poly.pdbx_strand_id
1 'polypeptide(L)'
;MAATLKPDSDGAERLASSTIRRRRAYCLPRFYMNKEVYIRPLRLEDAQMSYQWRNSPKIWRHTLSKPDRHITVEMEAESLARILTRKDEKRFAICLSDNGAYIGNIFYTDIRDGEAQLHIFIGEQRLGGKGRAYSAVCQILDYGFNALKLETVYALVKEENLAAKALGRRAGFKRVLEYYSNEARANVVRFVFTKLMYEQKEHLGMGISDVRGRGGLLPE
;
A
#
# COMPACT_ATOMS: atom_id res chain seq x y z
N MET A 1 32.30 -42.17 -54.70
CA MET A 1 30.97 -41.48 -54.71
C MET A 1 30.64 -41.14 -53.26
N ALA A 2 30.86 -39.91 -52.83
CA ALA A 2 30.59 -39.48 -51.49
C ALA A 2 29.34 -38.56 -51.55
N ALA A 3 28.28 -38.93 -50.85
CA ALA A 3 27.06 -38.17 -50.75
C ALA A 3 27.16 -37.23 -49.56
N THR A 4 27.16 -35.94 -49.85
CA THR A 4 27.16 -34.84 -48.87
C THR A 4 25.73 -34.60 -48.38
N LEU A 5 25.49 -34.80 -47.06
CA LEU A 5 24.25 -34.42 -46.39
C LEU A 5 24.40 -32.99 -45.92
N LYS A 6 23.48 -32.13 -46.29
CA LYS A 6 23.28 -30.75 -45.77
C LYS A 6 22.61 -30.86 -44.39
N PRO A 7 22.95 -29.98 -43.41
CA PRO A 7 22.20 -29.89 -42.17
C PRO A 7 20.96 -29.00 -42.35
N ASP A 8 19.81 -29.52 -41.92
CA ASP A 8 18.54 -28.81 -41.84
C ASP A 8 18.57 -27.71 -40.77
N SER A 9 18.26 -26.48 -41.17
CA SER A 9 18.28 -25.26 -40.36
C SER A 9 16.91 -24.90 -39.71
N ASP A 10 16.05 -25.87 -39.41
CA ASP A 10 14.68 -25.60 -38.94
C ASP A 10 14.38 -26.03 -37.48
N GLY A 11 15.39 -26.27 -36.66
CA GLY A 11 15.24 -26.75 -35.30
C GLY A 11 15.36 -25.68 -34.18
N ALA A 12 15.78 -24.44 -34.48
CA ALA A 12 16.19 -23.48 -33.44
C ALA A 12 15.18 -22.36 -33.13
N GLU A 13 14.08 -22.23 -33.87
CA GLU A 13 13.13 -21.13 -33.66
C GLU A 13 11.82 -21.49 -32.93
N ARG A 14 11.62 -22.72 -32.48
CA ARG A 14 10.37 -23.13 -31.79
C ARG A 14 10.44 -23.21 -30.27
N LEU A 15 11.53 -22.81 -29.61
CA LEU A 15 11.66 -22.88 -28.15
C LEU A 15 11.66 -21.53 -27.41
N ALA A 16 11.40 -20.42 -28.08
CA ALA A 16 11.38 -19.09 -27.47
C ALA A 16 9.98 -18.47 -27.31
N SER A 17 8.89 -19.21 -27.49
CA SER A 17 7.54 -18.62 -27.50
C SER A 17 6.54 -19.26 -26.52
N SER A 18 6.97 -19.70 -25.37
CA SER A 18 6.00 -20.12 -24.35
C SER A 18 6.55 -19.94 -22.95
N THR A 19 6.47 -18.78 -22.37
CA THR A 19 6.17 -18.59 -20.95
C THR A 19 6.21 -17.10 -20.58
N ILE A 20 5.60 -16.22 -21.36
CA ILE A 20 5.07 -15.00 -20.76
C ILE A 20 3.77 -15.43 -20.08
N ARG A 21 3.87 -15.98 -18.88
CA ARG A 21 2.72 -16.02 -17.99
C ARG A 21 2.24 -14.58 -17.86
N ARG A 22 1.16 -14.25 -18.58
CA ARG A 22 0.36 -13.03 -18.31
C ARG A 22 0.11 -13.03 -16.81
N ARG A 23 0.85 -12.19 -16.08
CA ARG A 23 0.53 -11.85 -14.71
C ARG A 23 -0.92 -11.41 -14.77
N ARG A 24 -1.82 -12.20 -14.20
CA ARG A 24 -3.21 -11.81 -14.00
C ARG A 24 -3.14 -10.42 -13.39
N ALA A 25 -3.54 -9.41 -14.14
CA ALA A 25 -3.86 -8.12 -13.56
C ALA A 25 -4.92 -8.45 -12.49
N TYR A 26 -4.58 -8.24 -11.23
CA TYR A 26 -5.54 -8.39 -10.15
C TYR A 26 -6.66 -7.43 -10.46
N CYS A 27 -7.79 -7.97 -10.91
CA CYS A 27 -8.98 -7.20 -11.20
C CYS A 27 -9.55 -6.78 -9.86
N LEU A 28 -9.24 -5.54 -9.45
CA LEU A 28 -9.89 -4.94 -8.31
C LEU A 28 -11.39 -4.94 -8.55
N PRO A 29 -12.23 -5.28 -7.54
CA PRO A 29 -13.66 -5.11 -7.67
C PRO A 29 -13.97 -3.69 -8.16
N ARG A 30 -14.84 -3.58 -9.15
CA ARG A 30 -15.18 -2.34 -9.89
C ARG A 30 -15.57 -1.14 -9.01
N PHE A 31 -15.83 -1.38 -7.71
CA PHE A 31 -16.32 -0.40 -6.74
C PHE A 31 -15.23 0.41 -6.03
N TYR A 32 -13.94 0.02 -6.12
CA TYR A 32 -12.83 0.74 -5.46
C TYR A 32 -12.18 1.84 -6.31
N MET A 33 -12.70 2.09 -7.49
CA MET A 33 -12.08 3.02 -8.43
C MET A 33 -12.48 4.47 -8.16
N ASN A 34 -11.96 5.07 -7.10
CA ASN A 34 -11.61 6.48 -7.23
C ASN A 34 -10.37 6.50 -8.13
N LYS A 35 -10.57 6.87 -9.39
CA LYS A 35 -9.54 6.83 -10.45
C LYS A 35 -8.38 7.80 -10.26
N GLU A 36 -8.30 8.47 -9.08
CA GLU A 36 -7.31 9.51 -8.87
C GLU A 36 -5.91 8.99 -8.54
N VAL A 37 -5.78 7.78 -7.98
CA VAL A 37 -4.49 7.19 -7.65
C VAL A 37 -4.45 5.69 -7.93
N TYR A 38 -3.25 5.21 -8.24
CA TYR A 38 -2.90 3.79 -8.26
C TYR A 38 -1.67 3.55 -7.39
N ILE A 39 -1.47 2.29 -6.95
CA ILE A 39 -0.24 1.88 -6.28
C ILE A 39 0.59 1.00 -7.19
N ARG A 40 1.91 1.19 -7.17
CA ARG A 40 2.89 0.34 -7.85
C ARG A 40 4.00 -0.06 -6.89
N PRO A 41 4.72 -1.18 -7.14
CA PRO A 41 5.90 -1.48 -6.34
C PRO A 41 6.86 -0.29 -6.28
N LEU A 42 7.41 -0.04 -5.09
CA LEU A 42 8.42 0.99 -4.89
C LEU A 42 9.71 0.61 -5.63
N ARG A 43 10.44 1.59 -6.14
CA ARG A 43 11.65 1.43 -6.95
C ARG A 43 12.81 2.23 -6.35
N LEU A 44 14.03 1.92 -6.74
CA LEU A 44 15.22 2.67 -6.26
C LEU A 44 15.19 4.14 -6.70
N GLU A 45 14.68 4.40 -7.91
CA GLU A 45 14.58 5.75 -8.47
C GLU A 45 13.65 6.66 -7.65
N ASP A 46 12.71 6.07 -6.90
CA ASP A 46 11.79 6.81 -6.02
C ASP A 46 12.54 7.55 -4.91
N ALA A 47 13.79 7.17 -4.61
CA ALA A 47 14.66 7.86 -3.66
C ALA A 47 14.84 9.35 -4.00
N GLN A 48 14.85 9.72 -5.29
CA GLN A 48 14.97 11.08 -5.77
C GLN A 48 13.89 12.03 -5.25
N MET A 49 12.74 11.47 -4.86
CA MET A 49 11.63 12.22 -4.29
C MET A 49 11.46 11.93 -2.80
N SER A 50 11.51 10.64 -2.40
CA SER A 50 11.15 10.23 -1.03
C SER A 50 12.10 10.75 0.04
N TYR A 51 13.39 11.00 -0.26
CA TYR A 51 14.34 11.58 0.69
C TYR A 51 13.87 12.92 1.26
N GLN A 52 13.20 13.76 0.44
CA GLN A 52 12.66 15.04 0.87
C GLN A 52 11.57 14.85 1.94
N TRP A 53 10.73 13.84 1.77
CA TRP A 53 9.68 13.51 2.74
C TRP A 53 10.25 12.98 4.04
N ARG A 54 11.35 12.22 3.97
CA ARG A 54 12.10 11.76 5.14
C ARG A 54 12.64 12.91 5.98
N ASN A 55 12.95 14.03 5.37
CA ASN A 55 13.43 15.25 6.03
C ASN A 55 12.31 16.21 6.45
N SER A 56 11.05 15.92 6.12
CA SER A 56 9.93 16.80 6.43
C SER A 56 9.37 16.56 7.84
N PRO A 57 9.49 17.54 8.77
CA PRO A 57 8.86 17.44 10.10
C PRO A 57 7.36 17.20 10.05
N LYS A 58 6.70 17.70 9.01
CA LYS A 58 5.24 17.53 8.83
C LYS A 58 4.87 16.07 8.56
N ILE A 59 5.77 15.29 7.98
CA ILE A 59 5.54 13.87 7.70
C ILE A 59 5.86 13.04 8.94
N TRP A 60 7.09 13.09 9.44
CA TRP A 60 7.50 12.18 10.50
C TRP A 60 6.96 12.52 11.90
N ARG A 61 6.43 13.75 12.14
CA ARG A 61 5.75 14.06 13.42
C ARG A 61 4.64 13.05 13.78
N HIS A 62 4.00 12.47 12.78
CA HIS A 62 2.93 11.48 12.94
C HIS A 62 3.40 10.04 12.80
N THR A 63 4.66 9.81 12.49
CA THR A 63 5.26 8.46 12.50
C THR A 63 5.70 8.08 13.91
N LEU A 64 5.92 6.80 14.15
CA LEU A 64 6.42 6.31 15.44
C LEU A 64 7.91 6.59 15.64
N SER A 65 8.65 6.83 14.56
CA SER A 65 10.08 7.16 14.58
C SER A 65 10.36 8.35 13.67
N LYS A 66 11.43 9.08 13.96
CA LYS A 66 11.95 10.18 13.14
C LYS A 66 13.41 9.94 12.77
N PRO A 67 13.91 10.50 11.66
CA PRO A 67 15.32 10.47 11.37
C PRO A 67 16.14 11.18 12.46
N ASP A 68 17.30 10.63 12.79
CA ASP A 68 18.27 11.21 13.72
C ASP A 68 19.20 12.25 13.06
N ARG A 69 19.22 12.27 11.72
CA ARG A 69 20.06 13.13 10.88
C ARG A 69 19.34 13.53 9.59
N HIS A 70 19.92 14.47 8.87
CA HIS A 70 19.46 14.80 7.51
C HIS A 70 19.71 13.60 6.57
N ILE A 71 18.70 13.21 5.81
CA ILE A 71 18.75 12.10 4.85
C ILE A 71 19.09 12.65 3.47
N THR A 72 20.21 12.18 2.88
CA THR A 72 20.53 12.48 1.47
C THR A 72 19.83 11.52 0.51
N VAL A 73 19.86 11.84 -0.78
CA VAL A 73 19.33 10.95 -1.83
C VAL A 73 20.03 9.59 -1.80
N GLU A 74 21.36 9.58 -1.63
CA GLU A 74 22.16 8.35 -1.59
C GLU A 74 21.78 7.49 -0.39
N MET A 75 21.63 8.09 0.80
CA MET A 75 21.20 7.39 2.01
C MET A 75 19.81 6.79 1.85
N GLU A 76 18.88 7.50 1.20
CA GLU A 76 17.55 6.98 0.92
C GLU A 76 17.61 5.84 -0.10
N ALA A 77 18.41 5.97 -1.18
CA ALA A 77 18.59 4.91 -2.18
C ALA A 77 19.18 3.63 -1.56
N GLU A 78 20.20 3.74 -0.70
CA GLU A 78 20.76 2.63 0.05
C GLU A 78 19.73 1.99 1.00
N SER A 79 18.92 2.82 1.66
CA SER A 79 17.84 2.35 2.51
C SER A 79 16.80 1.57 1.70
N LEU A 80 16.37 2.09 0.55
CA LEU A 80 15.45 1.42 -0.35
C LEU A 80 16.03 0.10 -0.88
N ALA A 81 17.30 0.07 -1.28
CA ALA A 81 17.96 -1.15 -1.76
C ALA A 81 17.87 -2.28 -0.72
N ARG A 82 18.12 -1.97 0.56
CA ARG A 82 17.99 -2.94 1.66
C ARG A 82 16.54 -3.36 1.92
N ILE A 83 15.64 -2.38 1.94
CA ILE A 83 14.22 -2.63 2.26
C ILE A 83 13.55 -3.47 1.18
N LEU A 84 13.85 -3.23 -0.11
CA LEU A 84 13.22 -3.93 -1.23
C LEU A 84 13.62 -5.42 -1.31
N THR A 85 14.69 -5.84 -0.64
CA THR A 85 15.09 -7.24 -0.53
C THR A 85 14.41 -8.00 0.61
N ARG A 86 13.74 -7.30 1.53
CA ARG A 86 13.10 -7.90 2.69
C ARG A 86 11.87 -8.70 2.31
N LYS A 87 11.71 -9.86 2.92
CA LYS A 87 10.54 -10.74 2.69
C LYS A 87 9.36 -10.36 3.58
N ASP A 88 9.63 -9.82 4.75
CA ASP A 88 8.68 -9.39 5.77
C ASP A 88 8.10 -7.98 5.53
N GLU A 89 8.43 -7.36 4.39
CA GLU A 89 7.91 -6.06 3.98
C GLU A 89 7.42 -6.08 2.53
N LYS A 90 6.40 -5.25 2.22
CA LYS A 90 5.93 -4.98 0.86
C LYS A 90 5.64 -3.50 0.73
N ARG A 91 6.38 -2.81 -0.14
CA ARG A 91 6.31 -1.35 -0.27
C ARG A 91 5.83 -0.91 -1.64
N PHE A 92 4.97 0.10 -1.63
CA PHE A 92 4.35 0.65 -2.84
C PHE A 92 4.45 2.17 -2.84
N ALA A 93 4.67 2.72 -4.02
CA ALA A 93 4.48 4.11 -4.33
C ALA A 93 3.00 4.37 -4.61
N ILE A 94 2.48 5.47 -4.10
CA ILE A 94 1.15 6.00 -4.45
C ILE A 94 1.38 7.02 -5.58
N CYS A 95 0.76 6.79 -6.72
CA CYS A 95 0.91 7.63 -7.90
C CYS A 95 -0.43 8.21 -8.35
N LEU A 96 -0.43 9.44 -8.87
CA LEU A 96 -1.60 10.03 -9.52
C LEU A 96 -1.89 9.30 -10.83
N SER A 97 -3.18 9.07 -11.11
CA SER A 97 -3.59 8.34 -12.31
C SER A 97 -3.53 9.17 -13.59
N ASP A 98 -3.59 10.48 -13.48
CA ASP A 98 -3.61 11.42 -14.61
C ASP A 98 -2.22 11.62 -15.24
N ASN A 99 -1.18 11.69 -14.41
CA ASN A 99 0.18 12.01 -14.86
C ASN A 99 1.28 11.10 -14.29
N GLY A 100 0.91 10.09 -13.51
CA GLY A 100 1.87 9.15 -12.91
C GLY A 100 2.73 9.72 -11.78
N ALA A 101 2.48 10.96 -11.33
CA ALA A 101 3.30 11.60 -10.32
C ALA A 101 3.30 10.80 -9.01
N TYR A 102 4.49 10.51 -8.48
CA TYR A 102 4.69 9.85 -7.20
C TYR A 102 4.43 10.83 -6.06
N ILE A 103 3.45 10.53 -5.20
CA ILE A 103 2.95 11.47 -4.18
C ILE A 103 3.03 10.95 -2.74
N GLY A 104 3.40 9.70 -2.52
CA GLY A 104 3.46 9.13 -1.18
C GLY A 104 3.72 7.63 -1.19
N ASN A 105 3.80 7.05 0.00
CA ASN A 105 4.04 5.62 0.19
C ASN A 105 2.93 4.95 0.97
N ILE A 106 2.66 3.68 0.62
CA ILE A 106 1.84 2.76 1.38
C ILE A 106 2.53 1.40 1.42
N PHE A 107 2.58 0.77 2.59
CA PHE A 107 3.37 -0.44 2.74
C PHE A 107 2.94 -1.29 3.94
N TYR A 108 3.30 -2.56 3.87
CA TYR A 108 3.25 -3.50 4.97
C TYR A 108 4.63 -3.73 5.56
N THR A 109 4.71 -3.82 6.89
CA THR A 109 5.84 -4.36 7.65
C THR A 109 5.37 -5.50 8.53
N ASP A 110 6.31 -6.21 9.15
CA ASP A 110 6.02 -7.32 10.08
C ASP A 110 5.08 -8.37 9.49
N ILE A 111 5.28 -8.69 8.20
CA ILE A 111 4.49 -9.72 7.53
C ILE A 111 4.92 -11.08 8.09
N ARG A 112 4.09 -11.64 8.98
CA ARG A 112 4.30 -12.94 9.62
C ARG A 112 2.98 -13.51 10.12
N ASP A 113 2.86 -14.82 10.18
CA ASP A 113 1.73 -15.55 10.79
C ASP A 113 0.35 -15.08 10.30
N GLY A 114 0.26 -14.66 9.03
CA GLY A 114 -1.00 -14.14 8.45
C GLY A 114 -1.34 -12.70 8.87
N GLU A 115 -0.48 -12.01 9.60
CA GLU A 115 -0.66 -10.61 9.98
C GLU A 115 0.32 -9.68 9.27
N ALA A 116 -0.03 -8.40 9.16
CA ALA A 116 0.87 -7.34 8.71
C ALA A 116 0.49 -5.98 9.30
N GLN A 117 1.49 -5.14 9.55
CA GLN A 117 1.28 -3.75 9.94
C GLN A 117 1.20 -2.86 8.69
N LEU A 118 0.10 -2.10 8.57
CA LEU A 118 -0.12 -1.14 7.49
C LEU A 118 0.42 0.24 7.87
N HIS A 119 1.17 0.83 6.95
CA HIS A 119 1.64 2.21 7.02
C HIS A 119 1.25 2.97 5.75
N ILE A 120 0.92 4.25 5.90
CA ILE A 120 0.63 5.15 4.78
C ILE A 120 1.03 6.57 5.12
N PHE A 121 1.60 7.28 4.14
CA PHE A 121 1.68 8.73 4.16
C PHE A 121 1.60 9.32 2.74
N ILE A 122 1.05 10.53 2.63
CA ILE A 122 1.11 11.36 1.43
C ILE A 122 2.23 12.37 1.65
N GLY A 123 3.29 12.27 0.85
CA GLY A 123 4.47 13.14 0.93
C GLY A 123 4.16 14.55 0.43
N GLU A 124 3.46 14.64 -0.69
CA GLU A 124 2.97 15.90 -1.25
C GLU A 124 1.67 16.35 -0.55
N GLN A 125 1.81 17.08 0.55
CA GLN A 125 0.66 17.47 1.39
C GLN A 125 -0.42 18.26 0.66
N ARG A 126 -0.06 19.08 -0.36
CA ARG A 126 -1.01 19.81 -1.21
C ARG A 126 -1.93 18.88 -1.98
N LEU A 127 -1.49 17.64 -2.18
CA LEU A 127 -2.24 16.58 -2.85
C LEU A 127 -2.98 15.67 -1.86
N GLY A 128 -2.98 15.99 -0.59
CA GLY A 128 -3.82 15.35 0.42
C GLY A 128 -5.31 15.63 0.19
N GLY A 129 -6.17 14.85 0.82
CA GLY A 129 -7.62 14.96 0.63
C GLY A 129 -8.12 14.22 -0.62
N LYS A 130 -9.29 14.63 -1.16
CA LYS A 130 -9.94 14.03 -2.34
C LYS A 130 -10.11 12.49 -2.30
N GLY A 131 -9.93 11.86 -1.14
CA GLY A 131 -10.03 10.41 -0.98
C GLY A 131 -8.83 9.59 -1.48
N ARG A 132 -7.72 10.21 -1.87
CA ARG A 132 -6.53 9.53 -2.43
C ARG A 132 -5.92 8.50 -1.47
N ALA A 133 -5.69 8.88 -0.21
CA ALA A 133 -5.20 7.95 0.81
C ALA A 133 -6.16 6.78 1.02
N TYR A 134 -7.46 7.04 1.00
CA TYR A 134 -8.49 6.01 1.11
C TYR A 134 -8.44 5.03 -0.07
N SER A 135 -8.34 5.54 -1.31
CA SER A 135 -8.21 4.70 -2.50
C SER A 135 -6.95 3.82 -2.45
N ALA A 136 -5.81 4.38 -2.00
CA ALA A 136 -4.59 3.60 -1.82
C ALA A 136 -4.74 2.51 -0.75
N VAL A 137 -5.42 2.81 0.38
CA VAL A 137 -5.72 1.82 1.44
C VAL A 137 -6.58 0.68 0.88
N CYS A 138 -7.60 0.97 0.08
CA CYS A 138 -8.41 -0.07 -0.54
C CYS A 138 -7.57 -1.00 -1.42
N GLN A 139 -6.70 -0.43 -2.25
CA GLN A 139 -5.85 -1.21 -3.16
C GLN A 139 -4.85 -2.11 -2.42
N ILE A 140 -4.24 -1.62 -1.34
CA ILE A 140 -3.28 -2.44 -0.59
C ILE A 140 -3.99 -3.50 0.27
N LEU A 141 -5.20 -3.25 0.78
CA LEU A 141 -6.00 -4.26 1.47
C LEU A 141 -6.37 -5.41 0.52
N ASP A 142 -6.81 -5.09 -0.70
CA ASP A 142 -7.05 -6.10 -1.73
C ASP A 142 -5.80 -6.95 -2.01
N TYR A 143 -4.65 -6.30 -2.18
CA TYR A 143 -3.37 -7.00 -2.35
C TYR A 143 -3.03 -7.87 -1.13
N GLY A 144 -3.23 -7.36 0.08
CA GLY A 144 -2.93 -8.09 1.32
C GLY A 144 -3.75 -9.37 1.46
N PHE A 145 -5.07 -9.28 1.29
CA PHE A 145 -5.96 -10.43 1.48
C PHE A 145 -5.92 -11.40 0.28
N ASN A 146 -5.83 -10.90 -0.95
CA ASN A 146 -5.91 -11.74 -2.15
C ASN A 146 -4.55 -12.26 -2.62
N ALA A 147 -3.47 -11.48 -2.53
CA ALA A 147 -2.14 -11.90 -3.00
C ALA A 147 -1.26 -12.45 -1.88
N LEU A 148 -1.18 -11.76 -0.74
CA LEU A 148 -0.37 -12.19 0.39
C LEU A 148 -1.08 -13.20 1.30
N LYS A 149 -2.40 -13.38 1.14
CA LYS A 149 -3.22 -14.29 1.96
C LYS A 149 -3.19 -13.94 3.46
N LEU A 150 -3.13 -12.65 3.75
CA LEU A 150 -3.23 -12.19 5.13
C LEU A 150 -4.61 -12.52 5.72
N GLU A 151 -4.64 -12.78 7.01
CA GLU A 151 -5.86 -12.93 7.79
C GLU A 151 -6.20 -11.63 8.55
N THR A 152 -5.15 -10.85 8.91
CA THR A 152 -5.30 -9.62 9.69
C THR A 152 -4.34 -8.54 9.19
N VAL A 153 -4.87 -7.34 9.02
CA VAL A 153 -4.09 -6.12 8.81
C VAL A 153 -4.32 -5.19 10.00
N TYR A 154 -3.25 -4.70 10.62
CA TYR A 154 -3.36 -3.74 11.70
C TYR A 154 -2.58 -2.46 11.40
N ALA A 155 -2.97 -1.36 12.05
CA ALA A 155 -2.27 -0.09 12.00
C ALA A 155 -2.11 0.47 13.41
N LEU A 156 -0.92 1.01 13.71
CA LEU A 156 -0.63 1.72 14.93
C LEU A 156 -0.66 3.22 14.67
N VAL A 157 -1.54 3.94 15.33
CA VAL A 157 -1.81 5.35 15.07
C VAL A 157 -1.68 6.14 16.36
N LYS A 158 -0.85 7.20 16.38
CA LYS A 158 -0.80 8.13 17.51
C LYS A 158 -2.19 8.71 17.77
N GLU A 159 -2.59 8.80 19.05
CA GLU A 159 -3.94 9.29 19.41
C GLU A 159 -4.22 10.69 18.86
N GLU A 160 -3.21 11.55 18.77
CA GLU A 160 -3.28 12.89 18.20
C GLU A 160 -3.48 12.94 16.68
N ASN A 161 -3.21 11.82 15.96
CA ASN A 161 -3.32 11.77 14.50
C ASN A 161 -4.78 11.54 14.06
N LEU A 162 -5.59 12.61 14.16
CA LEU A 162 -7.01 12.57 13.81
C LEU A 162 -7.27 12.17 12.35
N ALA A 163 -6.38 12.59 11.44
CA ALA A 163 -6.52 12.27 10.01
C ALA A 163 -6.36 10.76 9.75
N ALA A 164 -5.36 10.11 10.33
CA ALA A 164 -5.16 8.67 10.21
C ALA A 164 -6.30 7.89 10.89
N LYS A 165 -6.77 8.34 12.06
CA LYS A 165 -7.94 7.74 12.74
C LYS A 165 -9.22 7.83 11.88
N ALA A 166 -9.45 8.97 11.24
CA ALA A 166 -10.58 9.16 10.34
C ALA A 166 -10.47 8.26 9.09
N LEU A 167 -9.27 8.16 8.51
CA LEU A 167 -8.98 7.28 7.38
C LEU A 167 -9.22 5.82 7.75
N GLY A 168 -8.69 5.35 8.90
CA GLY A 168 -8.89 3.99 9.37
C GLY A 168 -10.37 3.64 9.58
N ARG A 169 -11.13 4.52 10.28
CA ARG A 169 -12.59 4.33 10.45
C ARG A 169 -13.32 4.27 9.11
N ARG A 170 -13.01 5.19 8.18
CA ARG A 170 -13.61 5.19 6.85
C ARG A 170 -13.30 3.90 6.07
N ALA A 171 -12.08 3.40 6.17
CA ALA A 171 -11.67 2.13 5.57
C ALA A 171 -12.30 0.91 6.25
N GLY A 172 -12.90 1.09 7.43
CA GLY A 172 -13.60 0.07 8.19
C GLY A 172 -12.76 -0.65 9.23
N PHE A 173 -11.57 -0.15 9.51
CA PHE A 173 -10.78 -0.64 10.62
C PHE A 173 -11.52 -0.44 11.94
N LYS A 174 -11.42 -1.41 12.84
CA LYS A 174 -11.94 -1.35 14.21
C LYS A 174 -10.84 -0.97 15.18
N ARG A 175 -11.14 -0.05 16.09
CA ARG A 175 -10.27 0.28 17.24
C ARG A 175 -10.36 -0.88 18.24
N VAL A 176 -9.22 -1.46 18.62
CA VAL A 176 -9.18 -2.63 19.50
C VAL A 176 -8.38 -2.43 20.77
N LEU A 177 -7.37 -1.55 20.76
CA LEU A 177 -6.48 -1.33 21.89
C LEU A 177 -5.94 0.10 21.86
N GLU A 178 -5.73 0.65 23.06
CA GLU A 178 -4.99 1.89 23.28
C GLU A 178 -3.96 1.65 24.39
N TYR A 179 -2.74 2.15 24.17
CA TYR A 179 -1.65 2.02 25.12
C TYR A 179 -0.62 3.13 24.95
N TYR A 180 0.16 3.39 25.99
CA TYR A 180 1.31 4.29 25.87
C TYR A 180 2.50 3.53 25.28
N SER A 181 3.03 4.02 24.15
CA SER A 181 4.23 3.48 23.52
C SER A 181 5.46 4.28 23.98
N ASN A 182 6.40 3.61 24.65
CA ASN A 182 7.68 4.22 25.01
C ASN A 182 8.52 4.61 23.80
N GLU A 183 8.47 3.82 22.71
CA GLU A 183 9.17 4.10 21.47
C GLU A 183 8.63 5.37 20.79
N ALA A 184 7.32 5.47 20.64
CA ALA A 184 6.66 6.64 20.07
C ALA A 184 6.57 7.83 21.05
N ARG A 185 6.82 7.61 22.34
CA ARG A 185 6.59 8.57 23.45
C ARG A 185 5.21 9.21 23.36
N ALA A 186 4.19 8.41 23.08
CA ALA A 186 2.82 8.87 22.87
C ALA A 186 1.81 7.75 23.11
N ASN A 187 0.56 8.13 23.35
CA ASN A 187 -0.55 7.19 23.31
C ASN A 187 -0.78 6.75 21.86
N VAL A 188 -0.88 5.44 21.67
CA VAL A 188 -1.06 4.78 20.38
C VAL A 188 -2.32 3.94 20.41
N VAL A 189 -3.08 4.03 19.33
CA VAL A 189 -4.28 3.22 19.10
C VAL A 189 -3.98 2.16 18.06
N ARG A 190 -4.26 0.90 18.36
CA ARG A 190 -4.24 -0.20 17.42
C ARG A 190 -5.60 -0.30 16.74
N PHE A 191 -5.59 -0.19 15.43
CA PHE A 191 -6.71 -0.47 14.54
C PHE A 191 -6.50 -1.80 13.84
N VAL A 192 -7.57 -2.58 13.64
CA VAL A 192 -7.51 -3.91 13.02
C VAL A 192 -8.57 -4.02 11.93
N PHE A 193 -8.21 -4.68 10.84
CA PHE A 193 -9.09 -5.05 9.74
C PHE A 193 -8.82 -6.50 9.34
N THR A 194 -9.82 -7.38 9.46
CA THR A 194 -9.66 -8.81 9.21
C THR A 194 -10.16 -9.20 7.82
N LYS A 195 -9.73 -10.37 7.34
CA LYS A 195 -10.20 -10.96 6.09
C LYS A 195 -11.72 -11.15 6.10
N LEU A 196 -12.27 -11.61 7.20
CA LEU A 196 -13.73 -11.74 7.34
C LEU A 196 -14.46 -10.41 7.10
N MET A 197 -13.93 -9.30 7.64
CA MET A 197 -14.50 -7.97 7.43
C MET A 197 -14.36 -7.52 5.96
N TYR A 198 -13.28 -7.92 5.28
CA TYR A 198 -13.06 -7.67 3.86
C TYR A 198 -14.10 -8.43 3.01
N GLU A 199 -14.27 -9.74 3.24
CA GLU A 199 -15.21 -10.58 2.52
C GLU A 199 -16.67 -10.14 2.73
N GLN A 200 -17.05 -9.76 3.95
CA GLN A 200 -18.40 -9.22 4.24
C GLN A 200 -18.70 -7.96 3.43
N LYS A 201 -17.70 -7.07 3.23
CA LYS A 201 -17.88 -5.87 2.42
C LYS A 201 -18.03 -6.18 0.93
N GLU A 202 -17.31 -7.16 0.42
CA GLU A 202 -17.46 -7.61 -0.97
C GLU A 202 -18.86 -8.21 -1.23
N HIS A 203 -19.35 -9.07 -0.32
CA HIS A 203 -20.66 -9.71 -0.45
C HIS A 203 -21.84 -8.72 -0.36
N LEU A 204 -21.69 -7.64 0.40
CA LEU A 204 -22.76 -6.63 0.52
C LEU A 204 -22.81 -5.66 -0.67
N GLY A 205 -21.92 -5.79 -1.67
CA GLY A 205 -21.82 -4.84 -2.78
C GLY A 205 -21.50 -3.42 -2.29
N MET A 206 -21.24 -3.28 -1.00
CA MET A 206 -20.80 -2.05 -0.38
C MET A 206 -19.32 -1.86 -0.71
N GLY A 207 -19.05 -1.36 -1.90
CA GLY A 207 -17.80 -0.64 -2.07
C GLY A 207 -17.67 0.28 -0.85
N ILE A 208 -16.47 0.37 -0.28
CA ILE A 208 -16.16 1.13 0.95
C ILE A 208 -16.66 2.62 0.90
N SER A 209 -17.44 3.01 -0.07
CA SER A 209 -17.91 4.39 -0.32
C SER A 209 -19.28 4.76 0.23
N ASP A 210 -20.09 3.84 0.76
CA ASP A 210 -21.49 4.12 1.11
C ASP A 210 -21.78 4.22 2.61
N VAL A 211 -20.94 4.95 3.36
CA VAL A 211 -21.37 5.51 4.64
C VAL A 211 -21.56 7.02 4.50
N ARG A 212 -22.37 7.46 3.57
CA ARG A 212 -23.03 8.77 3.65
C ARG A 212 -24.42 8.56 4.22
N GLY A 213 -24.53 8.91 5.51
CA GLY A 213 -25.70 9.38 6.21
C GLY A 213 -27.07 9.08 5.61
N ARG A 214 -27.73 8.05 6.07
CA ARG A 214 -29.18 8.15 6.28
C ARG A 214 -29.39 8.74 7.67
N GLY A 215 -29.33 10.03 7.78
CA GLY A 215 -30.03 10.78 8.82
C GLY A 215 -31.52 10.67 8.50
N GLY A 216 -32.15 9.61 8.96
CA GLY A 216 -33.61 9.50 8.97
C GLY A 216 -34.13 10.46 10.02
N LEU A 217 -34.86 11.49 9.59
CA LEU A 217 -35.77 12.27 10.39
C LEU A 217 -36.73 11.29 11.08
N LEU A 218 -36.80 11.35 12.41
CA LEU A 218 -37.90 10.77 13.17
C LEU A 218 -39.14 11.63 12.89
N PRO A 219 -40.30 11.04 12.59
CA PRO A 219 -41.55 11.77 12.60
C PRO A 219 -41.99 12.07 14.02
N GLU A 220 -42.69 13.20 14.17
CA GLU A 220 -43.26 13.80 15.38
C GLU A 220 -44.15 12.80 16.17
#